data_c0520688dfa1df8e2686736614b00b9b
#
_entry.id   c0520688dfa1df8e2686736614b00b9b
#
_cell.length_a   1.000
_cell.length_b   1.000
_cell.length_c   1.000
_cell.angle_alpha   90.00
_cell.angle_beta   90.00
_cell.angle_gamma   90.00
#
_symmetry.space_group_name_H-M   'P 1'
#
loop_
_entity.id
_entity.type
_entity.pdbx_description
1 polymer ?
#
loop_
_entity_poly.entity_id
_entity_poly.type
_entity_poly.pdbx_seq_one_letter_code
_entity_poly.pdbx_strand_id
1 'polypeptide(L)'
;MREAFICDGIRTPIGRYGGALSGVRADDLAAIPLRELLVRNPRLDAECIDDVILGCANQAGEDNRNVARMATLLAGLPQSVSGTTINRLCGSGLDALGFAAREIKAGDGDLLIAGGVESMSRAPFVMGKATSAFSRQAEMFDTTIGWRFVNPLMAQQFGTDSMPETAENVAELLKISREDQDSFALRSQQRTAKAQSSGILAEEIVPVVLKNKKGVVTEIQHDEHLRPETTLEQLRGLKAPFRANGVITAGNASGVNDGAAALIIASEQMAAAQGLTPRARIVAMATAGVEPRLMGLGPVPATRRVLERAGLSIHDMDVIELNEAFAAQALGVLRELGLPDDAPHVNPNGGAIALGHPLGMSGARLALAASHELHRRNGRYALCTMCIGVGQGIAMILERV
;
A
#
# COMPACT_ATOMS: atom_id res chain seq x y z
N MET A 1 -9.45 10.59 -26.07
CA MET A 1 -8.85 9.46 -25.35
C MET A 1 -9.76 9.20 -24.16
N ARG A 2 -10.13 7.96 -23.88
CA ARG A 2 -10.95 7.64 -22.71
C ARG A 2 -10.18 7.99 -21.45
N GLU A 3 -10.86 8.48 -20.43
CA GLU A 3 -10.29 8.79 -19.12
C GLU A 3 -10.81 7.81 -18.07
N ALA A 4 -10.00 7.56 -17.04
CA ALA A 4 -10.33 6.67 -15.94
C ALA A 4 -10.47 7.46 -14.64
N PHE A 5 -11.55 7.23 -13.91
CA PHE A 5 -11.89 7.96 -12.70
C PHE A 5 -12.04 7.03 -11.51
N ILE A 6 -11.47 7.43 -10.39
CA ILE A 6 -11.83 6.89 -9.08
C ILE A 6 -13.19 7.47 -8.70
N CYS A 7 -14.18 6.61 -8.49
CA CYS A 7 -15.56 7.03 -8.16
C CYS A 7 -15.89 6.83 -6.68
N ASP A 8 -15.44 5.75 -6.08
CA ASP A 8 -15.56 5.46 -4.64
C ASP A 8 -14.39 4.59 -4.20
N GLY A 9 -14.18 4.47 -2.89
CA GLY A 9 -13.16 3.61 -2.33
C GLY A 9 -13.33 3.46 -0.83
N ILE A 10 -12.87 2.32 -0.31
CA ILE A 10 -12.96 1.99 1.10
C ILE A 10 -11.82 1.01 1.46
N ARG A 11 -11.43 0.99 2.73
CA ARG A 11 -10.45 0.05 3.27
C ARG A 11 -10.87 -0.54 4.60
N THR A 12 -10.30 -1.65 4.97
CA THR A 12 -10.36 -2.13 6.35
C THR A 12 -9.48 -1.25 7.25
N PRO A 13 -9.64 -1.29 8.57
CA PRO A 13 -8.58 -0.88 9.48
C PRO A 13 -7.30 -1.65 9.15
N ILE A 14 -6.15 -1.09 9.50
CA ILE A 14 -4.87 -1.78 9.40
C ILE A 14 -4.56 -2.44 10.74
N GLY A 15 -4.50 -3.78 10.74
CA GLY A 15 -4.09 -4.58 11.89
C GLY A 15 -2.57 -4.64 12.03
N ARG A 16 -2.08 -4.71 13.27
CA ARG A 16 -0.67 -5.04 13.52
C ARG A 16 -0.42 -6.54 13.41
N TYR A 17 0.81 -6.93 13.23
CA TYR A 17 1.23 -8.34 13.22
C TYR A 17 0.77 -9.07 14.49
N GLY A 18 0.06 -10.19 14.31
CA GLY A 18 -0.51 -10.96 15.41
C GLY A 18 -1.61 -10.24 16.19
N GLY A 19 -2.14 -9.11 15.66
CA GLY A 19 -3.15 -8.29 16.32
C GLY A 19 -4.59 -8.65 15.97
N ALA A 20 -5.45 -7.65 15.99
CA ALA A 20 -6.91 -7.84 15.88
C ALA A 20 -7.37 -8.52 14.60
N LEU A 21 -6.67 -8.31 13.46
CA LEU A 21 -7.02 -8.92 12.17
C LEU A 21 -6.31 -10.25 11.91
N SER A 22 -5.40 -10.69 12.75
CA SER A 22 -4.61 -11.92 12.55
C SER A 22 -5.44 -13.20 12.44
N GLY A 23 -6.67 -13.20 12.94
CA GLY A 23 -7.63 -14.31 12.80
C GLY A 23 -8.42 -14.33 11.49
N VAL A 24 -8.34 -13.26 10.68
CA VAL A 24 -9.09 -13.13 9.43
C VAL A 24 -8.25 -13.66 8.27
N ARG A 25 -8.81 -14.56 7.47
CA ARG A 25 -8.16 -15.08 6.26
C ARG A 25 -7.93 -13.96 5.25
N ALA A 26 -6.88 -14.04 4.45
CA ALA A 26 -6.57 -13.01 3.46
C ALA A 26 -7.67 -12.83 2.41
N ASP A 27 -8.28 -13.92 1.94
CA ASP A 27 -9.39 -13.92 0.99
C ASP A 27 -10.67 -13.32 1.57
N ASP A 28 -11.00 -13.64 2.82
CA ASP A 28 -12.13 -13.04 3.55
C ASP A 28 -11.90 -11.54 3.81
N LEU A 29 -10.67 -11.16 4.19
CA LEU A 29 -10.29 -9.77 4.44
C LEU A 29 -10.45 -8.91 3.18
N ALA A 30 -10.01 -9.44 2.03
CA ALA A 30 -10.16 -8.79 0.72
C ALA A 30 -11.63 -8.64 0.30
N ALA A 31 -12.50 -9.57 0.68
CA ALA A 31 -13.93 -9.51 0.35
C ALA A 31 -14.69 -8.40 1.09
N ILE A 32 -14.19 -7.93 2.24
CA ILE A 32 -14.86 -6.91 3.05
C ILE A 32 -15.03 -5.58 2.28
N PRO A 33 -13.95 -4.92 1.79
CA PRO A 33 -14.08 -3.67 1.07
C PRO A 33 -14.84 -3.84 -0.26
N LEU A 34 -14.74 -5.00 -0.94
CA LEU A 34 -15.53 -5.27 -2.15
C LEU A 34 -17.03 -5.26 -1.87
N ARG A 35 -17.45 -5.95 -0.80
CA ARG A 35 -18.86 -6.00 -0.38
C ARG A 35 -19.36 -4.62 0.02
N GLU A 36 -18.57 -3.87 0.77
CA GLU A 36 -18.94 -2.53 1.22
C GLU A 36 -19.13 -1.56 0.04
N LEU A 37 -18.31 -1.65 -1.00
CA LEU A 37 -18.51 -0.83 -2.20
C LEU A 37 -19.87 -1.06 -2.86
N LEU A 38 -20.38 -2.29 -2.89
CA LEU A 38 -21.72 -2.59 -3.41
C LEU A 38 -22.82 -2.01 -2.49
N VAL A 39 -22.65 -2.10 -1.18
CA VAL A 39 -23.60 -1.53 -0.20
C VAL A 39 -23.67 -0.01 -0.34
N ARG A 40 -22.54 0.66 -0.50
CA ARG A 40 -22.45 2.12 -0.64
C ARG A 40 -22.99 2.63 -1.97
N ASN A 41 -22.96 1.78 -3.00
CA ASN A 41 -23.37 2.12 -4.35
C ASN A 41 -24.55 1.26 -4.83
N PRO A 42 -25.76 1.39 -4.21
CA PRO A 42 -26.91 0.49 -4.45
C PRO A 42 -27.50 0.61 -5.86
N ARG A 43 -27.12 1.62 -6.65
CA ARG A 43 -27.51 1.75 -8.06
C ARG A 43 -26.56 1.08 -9.04
N LEU A 44 -25.38 0.67 -8.53
CA LEU A 44 -24.38 -0.03 -9.32
C LEU A 44 -24.87 -1.43 -9.67
N ASP A 45 -25.02 -1.71 -10.96
CA ASP A 45 -25.26 -3.07 -11.45
C ASP A 45 -23.93 -3.82 -11.45
N ALA A 46 -23.79 -4.77 -10.53
CA ALA A 46 -22.58 -5.56 -10.37
C ALA A 46 -22.27 -6.45 -11.60
N GLU A 47 -23.26 -6.78 -12.43
CA GLU A 47 -23.03 -7.51 -13.70
C GLU A 47 -22.28 -6.68 -14.74
N CYS A 48 -22.23 -5.34 -14.58
CA CYS A 48 -21.48 -4.43 -15.44
C CYS A 48 -19.99 -4.31 -15.05
N ILE A 49 -19.54 -4.96 -13.97
CA ILE A 49 -18.13 -4.94 -13.55
C ILE A 49 -17.35 -5.88 -14.47
N ASP A 50 -16.38 -5.34 -15.22
CA ASP A 50 -15.55 -6.10 -16.16
C ASP A 50 -14.53 -7.00 -15.45
N ASP A 51 -13.80 -6.45 -14.45
CA ASP A 51 -12.79 -7.21 -13.69
C ASP A 51 -12.58 -6.63 -12.28
N VAL A 52 -12.05 -7.48 -11.38
CA VAL A 52 -11.56 -7.10 -10.06
C VAL A 52 -10.05 -7.35 -10.00
N ILE A 53 -9.25 -6.28 -9.94
CA ILE A 53 -7.79 -6.36 -9.93
C ILE A 53 -7.26 -6.05 -8.54
N LEU A 54 -6.73 -7.06 -7.84
CA LEU A 54 -6.14 -6.86 -6.51
C LEU A 54 -4.64 -7.11 -6.50
N GLY A 55 -3.92 -6.19 -5.86
CA GLY A 55 -2.52 -6.39 -5.50
C GLY A 55 -2.38 -7.32 -4.29
N CYS A 56 -1.44 -8.29 -4.39
CA CYS A 56 -1.06 -9.14 -3.27
C CYS A 56 0.39 -9.59 -3.46
N ALA A 57 1.23 -9.40 -2.45
CA ALA A 57 2.66 -9.67 -2.57
C ALA A 57 3.03 -11.11 -2.20
N ASN A 58 2.43 -11.70 -1.18
CA ASN A 58 2.83 -13.01 -0.67
C ASN A 58 2.38 -14.15 -1.59
N GLN A 59 1.10 -14.38 -1.75
CA GLN A 59 0.48 -15.43 -2.55
C GLN A 59 0.94 -16.87 -2.22
N ALA A 60 1.51 -17.11 -1.04
CA ALA A 60 2.01 -18.40 -0.62
C ALA A 60 1.03 -19.20 0.26
N GLY A 61 0.06 -18.52 0.88
CA GLY A 61 -0.90 -19.09 1.81
C GLY A 61 -2.33 -19.06 1.31
N GLU A 62 -3.23 -18.53 2.11
CA GLU A 62 -4.65 -18.39 1.83
C GLU A 62 -4.95 -17.41 0.70
N ASP A 63 -3.98 -16.60 0.36
CA ASP A 63 -3.92 -15.65 -0.75
C ASP A 63 -3.45 -16.27 -2.08
N ASN A 64 -3.20 -17.57 -2.12
CA ASN A 64 -2.87 -18.30 -3.36
C ASN A 64 -4.11 -18.45 -4.28
N ARG A 65 -3.91 -18.97 -5.48
CA ARG A 65 -4.96 -19.25 -6.47
C ARG A 65 -5.80 -18.01 -6.84
N ASN A 66 -5.16 -16.87 -7.03
CA ASN A 66 -5.84 -15.65 -7.45
C ASN A 66 -6.81 -15.13 -6.38
N VAL A 67 -6.25 -14.51 -5.34
CA VAL A 67 -7.03 -13.97 -4.20
C VAL A 67 -8.08 -12.96 -4.66
N ALA A 68 -7.85 -12.22 -5.76
CA ALA A 68 -8.84 -11.29 -6.31
C ALA A 68 -10.12 -12.02 -6.72
N ARG A 69 -9.99 -13.11 -7.49
CA ARG A 69 -11.17 -13.91 -7.89
C ARG A 69 -11.86 -14.57 -6.70
N MET A 70 -11.10 -15.06 -5.74
CA MET A 70 -11.67 -15.65 -4.52
C MET A 70 -12.45 -14.60 -3.73
N ALA A 71 -11.88 -13.43 -3.52
CA ALA A 71 -12.53 -12.31 -2.84
C ALA A 71 -13.79 -11.81 -3.57
N THR A 72 -13.76 -11.75 -4.90
CA THR A 72 -14.93 -11.41 -5.74
C THR A 72 -16.12 -12.31 -5.44
N LEU A 73 -15.89 -13.62 -5.43
CA LEU A 73 -16.95 -14.62 -5.13
C LEU A 73 -17.41 -14.55 -3.66
N LEU A 74 -16.48 -14.41 -2.71
CA LEU A 74 -16.76 -14.29 -1.28
C LEU A 74 -17.49 -13.00 -0.93
N ALA A 75 -17.27 -11.93 -1.69
CA ALA A 75 -17.99 -10.67 -1.54
C ALA A 75 -19.45 -10.75 -2.03
N GLY A 76 -19.77 -11.77 -2.81
CA GLY A 76 -21.11 -11.95 -3.39
C GLY A 76 -21.31 -11.23 -4.72
N LEU A 77 -20.23 -10.85 -5.42
CA LEU A 77 -20.32 -10.38 -6.79
C LEU A 77 -20.80 -11.51 -7.73
N PRO A 78 -21.40 -11.17 -8.88
CA PRO A 78 -21.80 -12.15 -9.87
C PRO A 78 -20.65 -13.06 -10.33
N GLN A 79 -20.96 -14.31 -10.66
CA GLN A 79 -19.95 -15.26 -11.14
C GLN A 79 -19.38 -14.89 -12.51
N SER A 80 -20.07 -14.04 -13.26
CA SER A 80 -19.63 -13.44 -14.51
C SER A 80 -18.43 -12.51 -14.34
N VAL A 81 -18.30 -11.81 -13.19
CA VAL A 81 -17.21 -10.88 -12.91
C VAL A 81 -15.89 -11.63 -12.72
N SER A 82 -14.92 -11.38 -13.57
CA SER A 82 -13.59 -11.97 -13.49
C SER A 82 -12.76 -11.37 -12.34
N GLY A 83 -11.56 -11.90 -12.09
CA GLY A 83 -10.66 -11.37 -11.08
C GLY A 83 -9.21 -11.69 -11.39
N THR A 84 -8.31 -10.74 -11.18
CA THR A 84 -6.88 -10.86 -11.46
C THR A 84 -6.06 -10.39 -10.26
N THR A 85 -5.11 -11.23 -9.84
CA THR A 85 -4.15 -10.86 -8.79
C THR A 85 -2.83 -10.47 -9.42
N ILE A 86 -2.32 -9.29 -9.05
CA ILE A 86 -1.03 -8.80 -9.55
C ILE A 86 -0.03 -8.64 -8.41
N ASN A 87 1.25 -8.78 -8.74
CA ASN A 87 2.35 -8.67 -7.80
C ASN A 87 3.44 -7.73 -8.33
N ARG A 88 3.56 -6.58 -7.67
CA ARG A 88 4.71 -5.68 -7.71
C ARG A 88 5.16 -5.40 -6.27
N LEU A 89 5.22 -6.45 -5.44
CA LEU A 89 5.55 -6.33 -4.01
C LEU A 89 4.76 -5.19 -3.34
N CYS A 90 5.44 -4.28 -2.64
CA CYS A 90 4.80 -3.13 -1.96
C CYS A 90 3.91 -2.27 -2.86
N GLY A 91 4.26 -2.16 -4.16
CA GLY A 91 3.54 -1.34 -5.14
C GLY A 91 2.30 -1.99 -5.76
N SER A 92 1.97 -3.23 -5.40
CA SER A 92 0.93 -4.02 -6.07
C SER A 92 -0.44 -3.33 -6.09
N GLY A 93 -0.87 -2.72 -4.98
CA GLY A 93 -2.16 -2.05 -4.92
C GLY A 93 -2.24 -0.80 -5.81
N LEU A 94 -1.17 -0.01 -5.89
CA LEU A 94 -1.12 1.16 -6.79
C LEU A 94 -1.04 0.72 -8.26
N ASP A 95 -0.33 -0.37 -8.53
CA ASP A 95 -0.24 -0.95 -9.88
C ASP A 95 -1.59 -1.53 -10.34
N ALA A 96 -2.39 -2.10 -9.42
CA ALA A 96 -3.76 -2.55 -9.69
C ALA A 96 -4.65 -1.41 -10.22
N LEU A 97 -4.61 -0.23 -9.56
CA LEU A 97 -5.31 0.94 -10.06
C LEU A 97 -4.80 1.38 -11.43
N GLY A 98 -3.49 1.30 -11.64
CA GLY A 98 -2.87 1.62 -12.92
C GLY A 98 -3.25 0.66 -14.04
N PHE A 99 -3.41 -0.65 -13.74
CA PHE A 99 -3.92 -1.63 -14.71
C PHE A 99 -5.37 -1.31 -15.08
N ALA A 100 -6.24 -1.11 -14.10
CA ALA A 100 -7.63 -0.72 -14.35
C ALA A 100 -7.74 0.56 -15.18
N ALA A 101 -6.93 1.58 -14.86
CA ALA A 101 -6.92 2.83 -15.64
C ALA A 101 -6.44 2.63 -17.09
N ARG A 102 -5.46 1.76 -17.33
CA ARG A 102 -4.97 1.44 -18.68
C ARG A 102 -6.02 0.67 -19.49
N GLU A 103 -6.72 -0.26 -18.88
CA GLU A 103 -7.77 -1.05 -19.49
C GLU A 103 -8.92 -0.14 -19.97
N ILE A 104 -9.37 0.79 -19.10
CA ILE A 104 -10.37 1.80 -19.49
C ILE A 104 -9.86 2.69 -20.62
N LYS A 105 -8.61 3.20 -20.53
CA LYS A 105 -8.03 4.06 -21.56
C LYS A 105 -7.81 3.35 -22.89
N ALA A 106 -7.55 2.06 -22.88
CA ALA A 106 -7.45 1.21 -24.06
C ALA A 106 -8.82 0.90 -24.70
N GLY A 107 -9.88 0.93 -23.90
CA GLY A 107 -11.22 0.57 -24.30
C GLY A 107 -11.55 -0.90 -24.16
N ASP A 108 -10.76 -1.63 -23.37
CA ASP A 108 -10.94 -3.06 -23.11
C ASP A 108 -11.93 -3.31 -21.95
N GLY A 109 -12.17 -2.30 -21.09
CA GLY A 109 -13.16 -2.30 -20.01
C GLY A 109 -13.66 -0.88 -19.74
N ASP A 110 -14.76 -0.76 -18.99
CA ASP A 110 -15.38 0.51 -18.64
C ASP A 110 -15.64 0.68 -17.14
N LEU A 111 -15.73 -0.43 -16.38
CA LEU A 111 -15.99 -0.46 -14.93
C LEU A 111 -15.21 -1.57 -14.26
N LEU A 112 -14.27 -1.20 -13.43
CA LEU A 112 -13.41 -2.14 -12.70
C LEU A 112 -13.40 -1.82 -11.21
N ILE A 113 -13.10 -2.83 -10.39
CA ILE A 113 -12.71 -2.62 -9.01
C ILE A 113 -11.22 -2.93 -8.89
N ALA A 114 -10.44 -1.99 -8.38
CA ALA A 114 -9.01 -2.16 -8.19
C ALA A 114 -8.60 -1.87 -6.75
N GLY A 115 -7.63 -2.62 -6.24
CA GLY A 115 -7.22 -2.47 -4.86
C GLY A 115 -6.10 -3.40 -4.46
N GLY A 116 -6.17 -3.93 -3.23
CA GLY A 116 -5.20 -4.91 -2.79
C GLY A 116 -5.41 -5.39 -1.37
N VAL A 117 -4.74 -6.47 -1.03
CA VAL A 117 -4.79 -7.14 0.27
C VAL A 117 -3.42 -7.66 0.66
N GLU A 118 -3.14 -7.63 1.94
CA GLU A 118 -2.06 -8.38 2.53
C GLU A 118 -2.44 -8.83 3.93
N SER A 119 -2.24 -10.10 4.26
CA SER A 119 -2.28 -10.59 5.63
C SER A 119 -0.91 -11.16 5.97
N MET A 120 -0.05 -10.30 6.51
CA MET A 120 1.31 -10.68 6.88
C MET A 120 1.32 -11.53 8.15
N SER A 121 0.31 -11.41 9.01
CA SER A 121 0.13 -12.28 10.19
C SER A 121 -0.14 -13.74 9.83
N ARG A 122 -0.72 -13.99 8.66
CA ARG A 122 -1.09 -15.34 8.19
C ARG A 122 -0.17 -15.87 7.09
N ALA A 123 0.92 -15.17 6.83
CA ALA A 123 1.94 -15.63 5.90
C ALA A 123 2.49 -16.98 6.36
N PRO A 124 2.44 -18.03 5.52
CA PRO A 124 2.79 -19.39 5.95
C PRO A 124 4.30 -19.61 6.00
N PHE A 125 4.70 -20.66 6.70
CA PHE A 125 5.98 -21.29 6.47
C PHE A 125 5.94 -22.11 5.18
N VAL A 126 7.02 -22.05 4.40
CA VAL A 126 7.17 -22.82 3.15
C VAL A 126 8.46 -23.62 3.16
N MET A 127 8.42 -24.77 2.51
CA MET A 127 9.54 -25.69 2.39
C MET A 127 9.70 -26.14 0.94
N GLY A 128 10.93 -26.08 0.43
CA GLY A 128 11.25 -26.62 -0.89
C GLY A 128 11.18 -28.14 -0.94
N LYS A 129 10.97 -28.69 -2.13
CA LYS A 129 11.13 -30.13 -2.31
C LYS A 129 12.61 -30.51 -2.22
N ALA A 130 12.89 -31.71 -1.71
CA ALA A 130 14.23 -32.25 -1.69
C ALA A 130 14.81 -32.31 -3.12
N THR A 131 16.07 -31.91 -3.25
CA THR A 131 16.82 -31.91 -4.53
C THR A 131 17.51 -33.24 -4.80
N SER A 132 17.59 -34.12 -3.79
CA SER A 132 18.19 -35.45 -3.88
C SER A 132 17.29 -36.52 -3.25
N ALA A 133 17.39 -37.76 -3.73
CA ALA A 133 16.72 -38.89 -3.13
C ALA A 133 17.23 -39.13 -1.71
N PHE A 134 16.34 -39.52 -0.79
CA PHE A 134 16.65 -39.84 0.60
C PHE A 134 17.29 -38.70 1.38
N SER A 135 17.01 -37.43 1.02
CA SER A 135 17.47 -36.27 1.74
C SER A 135 17.03 -36.37 3.21
N ARG A 136 17.97 -36.05 4.12
CA ARG A 136 17.74 -35.99 5.56
C ARG A 136 17.70 -34.52 6.09
N GLN A 137 17.70 -33.55 5.17
CA GLN A 137 17.67 -32.13 5.50
C GLN A 137 16.46 -31.50 4.80
N ALA A 138 15.78 -30.60 5.51
CA ALA A 138 14.73 -29.73 4.99
C ALA A 138 14.95 -28.33 5.55
N GLU A 139 14.87 -27.34 4.69
CA GLU A 139 14.91 -25.93 5.06
C GLU A 139 13.52 -25.36 4.98
N MET A 140 13.08 -24.66 6.03
CA MET A 140 11.78 -24.02 6.13
C MET A 140 11.96 -22.51 6.24
N PHE A 141 11.19 -21.75 5.45
CA PHE A 141 11.24 -20.30 5.40
C PHE A 141 9.92 -19.70 5.90
N ASP A 142 10.01 -18.68 6.74
CA ASP A 142 8.91 -17.78 7.06
C ASP A 142 8.68 -16.83 5.87
N THR A 143 7.45 -16.74 5.38
CA THR A 143 7.12 -15.89 4.24
C THR A 143 6.54 -14.53 4.65
N THR A 144 6.51 -14.21 5.93
CA THR A 144 6.01 -12.94 6.46
C THR A 144 6.74 -11.75 5.86
N ILE A 145 8.08 -11.79 5.84
CA ILE A 145 8.93 -10.74 5.29
C ILE A 145 10.30 -11.32 4.92
N GLY A 146 10.98 -10.72 3.95
CA GLY A 146 12.35 -11.09 3.61
C GLY A 146 12.44 -12.10 2.47
N TRP A 147 13.66 -12.55 2.26
CA TRP A 147 14.02 -13.45 1.19
C TRP A 147 13.76 -14.92 1.54
N ARG A 148 13.32 -15.68 0.56
CA ARG A 148 13.17 -17.13 0.61
C ARG A 148 13.58 -17.73 -0.73
N PHE A 149 14.10 -18.96 -0.73
CA PHE A 149 14.58 -19.63 -1.95
C PHE A 149 15.52 -18.76 -2.77
N VAL A 150 16.53 -18.18 -2.11
CA VAL A 150 17.45 -17.20 -2.71
C VAL A 150 18.16 -17.80 -3.92
N ASN A 151 18.04 -17.14 -5.08
CA ASN A 151 18.84 -17.47 -6.24
C ASN A 151 20.29 -17.04 -6.02
N PRO A 152 21.29 -17.97 -6.09
CA PRO A 152 22.69 -17.65 -5.85
C PRO A 152 23.25 -16.57 -6.79
N LEU A 153 22.84 -16.53 -8.05
CA LEU A 153 23.26 -15.50 -8.99
C LEU A 153 22.70 -14.13 -8.62
N MET A 154 21.45 -14.09 -8.15
CA MET A 154 20.83 -12.84 -7.64
C MET A 154 21.61 -12.31 -6.45
N ALA A 155 21.93 -13.18 -5.49
CA ALA A 155 22.70 -12.82 -4.31
C ALA A 155 24.11 -12.30 -4.67
N GLN A 156 24.76 -12.97 -5.62
CA GLN A 156 26.11 -12.60 -6.06
C GLN A 156 26.13 -11.26 -6.82
N GLN A 157 25.17 -11.00 -7.70
CA GLN A 157 25.19 -9.85 -8.60
C GLN A 157 24.59 -8.58 -7.98
N PHE A 158 23.54 -8.72 -7.18
CA PHE A 158 22.74 -7.59 -6.71
C PHE A 158 22.59 -7.53 -5.18
N GLY A 159 23.03 -8.58 -4.48
CA GLY A 159 22.79 -8.73 -3.06
C GLY A 159 21.34 -9.14 -2.73
N THR A 160 21.12 -9.53 -1.49
CA THR A 160 19.82 -9.90 -0.92
C THR A 160 19.67 -9.25 0.45
N ASP A 161 20.03 -7.96 0.53
CA ASP A 161 19.93 -7.19 1.77
C ASP A 161 18.49 -7.24 2.31
N SER A 162 18.34 -7.36 3.63
CA SER A 162 17.04 -7.23 4.27
C SER A 162 16.47 -5.81 4.08
N MET A 163 15.16 -5.65 4.22
CA MET A 163 14.55 -4.32 4.03
C MET A 163 15.15 -3.24 4.96
N PRO A 164 15.36 -3.50 6.27
CA PRO A 164 16.07 -2.53 7.12
C PRO A 164 17.48 -2.22 6.65
N GLU A 165 18.22 -3.21 6.14
CA GLU A 165 19.56 -2.99 5.58
C GLU A 165 19.54 -2.06 4.36
N THR A 166 18.54 -2.20 3.47
CA THR A 166 18.38 -1.27 2.35
C THR A 166 18.10 0.16 2.82
N ALA A 167 17.41 0.33 3.93
CA ALA A 167 17.18 1.64 4.55
C ALA A 167 18.46 2.22 5.18
N GLU A 168 19.29 1.38 5.82
CA GLU A 168 20.62 1.78 6.29
C GLU A 168 21.50 2.25 5.13
N ASN A 169 21.46 1.55 3.98
CA ASN A 169 22.22 1.95 2.79
C ASN A 169 21.79 3.34 2.28
N VAL A 170 20.50 3.64 2.26
CA VAL A 170 19.99 4.98 1.90
C VAL A 170 20.42 6.03 2.91
N ALA A 171 20.32 5.73 4.21
CA ALA A 171 20.73 6.63 5.26
C ALA A 171 22.23 6.98 5.18
N GLU A 172 23.07 5.99 4.93
CA GLU A 172 24.51 6.16 4.75
C GLU A 172 24.84 6.98 3.50
N LEU A 173 24.24 6.63 2.35
CA LEU A 173 24.46 7.31 1.06
C LEU A 173 24.13 8.80 1.12
N LEU A 174 22.97 9.13 1.71
CA LEU A 174 22.45 10.50 1.76
C LEU A 174 22.74 11.21 3.09
N LYS A 175 23.50 10.57 3.97
CA LYS A 175 23.89 11.10 5.30
C LYS A 175 22.66 11.55 6.13
N ILE A 176 21.62 10.73 6.12
CA ILE A 176 20.39 11.00 6.88
C ILE A 176 20.61 10.58 8.34
N SER A 177 20.57 11.52 9.24
CA SER A 177 20.85 11.28 10.64
C SER A 177 19.74 10.48 11.33
N ARG A 178 20.07 9.86 12.46
CA ARG A 178 19.07 9.22 13.34
C ARG A 178 18.05 10.24 13.85
N GLU A 179 18.48 11.46 14.13
CA GLU A 179 17.62 12.52 14.66
C GLU A 179 16.60 12.99 13.65
N ASP A 180 17.00 13.14 12.37
CA ASP A 180 16.07 13.47 11.29
C ASP A 180 15.00 12.38 11.16
N GLN A 181 15.41 11.10 11.21
CA GLN A 181 14.51 9.94 11.10
C GLN A 181 13.52 9.87 12.25
N ASP A 182 13.98 10.04 13.49
CA ASP A 182 13.11 10.02 14.66
C ASP A 182 12.14 11.20 14.68
N SER A 183 12.58 12.38 14.20
CA SER A 183 11.72 13.56 14.05
C SER A 183 10.64 13.37 12.99
N PHE A 184 10.99 12.73 11.86
CA PHE A 184 10.05 12.35 10.83
C PHE A 184 9.01 11.33 11.35
N ALA A 185 9.47 10.30 12.06
CA ALA A 185 8.61 9.27 12.63
C ALA A 185 7.63 9.84 13.67
N LEU A 186 8.11 10.71 14.55
CA LEU A 186 7.25 11.42 15.52
C LEU A 186 6.15 12.21 14.82
N ARG A 187 6.49 12.95 13.76
CA ARG A 187 5.53 13.71 12.97
C ARG A 187 4.48 12.81 12.32
N SER A 188 4.87 11.64 11.79
CA SER A 188 3.93 10.66 11.25
C SER A 188 2.93 10.21 12.32
N GLN A 189 3.39 9.86 13.52
CA GLN A 189 2.52 9.49 14.66
C GLN A 189 1.56 10.63 15.04
N GLN A 190 2.05 11.85 15.15
CA GLN A 190 1.26 13.02 15.53
C GLN A 190 0.17 13.34 14.49
N ARG A 191 0.52 13.31 13.19
CA ARG A 191 -0.43 13.54 12.09
C ARG A 191 -1.51 12.48 12.07
N THR A 192 -1.13 11.20 12.21
CA THR A 192 -2.09 10.09 12.26
C THR A 192 -3.00 10.17 13.48
N ALA A 193 -2.47 10.47 14.66
CA ALA A 193 -3.26 10.64 15.88
C ALA A 193 -4.30 11.76 15.73
N LYS A 194 -3.90 12.88 15.13
CA LYS A 194 -4.81 14.00 14.83
C LYS A 194 -5.89 13.58 13.82
N ALA A 195 -5.51 12.91 12.73
CA ALA A 195 -6.44 12.47 11.70
C ALA A 195 -7.45 11.44 12.25
N GLN A 196 -7.00 10.53 13.11
CA GLN A 196 -7.89 9.56 13.76
C GLN A 196 -8.86 10.24 14.74
N SER A 197 -8.37 11.12 15.62
CA SER A 197 -9.20 11.82 16.61
C SER A 197 -10.19 12.79 15.99
N SER A 198 -9.90 13.37 14.83
CA SER A 198 -10.80 14.25 14.08
C SER A 198 -11.79 13.52 13.16
N GLY A 199 -11.77 12.18 13.11
CA GLY A 199 -12.65 11.39 12.27
C GLY A 199 -12.24 11.26 10.80
N ILE A 200 -11.15 11.90 10.38
CA ILE A 200 -10.68 11.88 8.98
C ILE A 200 -10.44 10.44 8.48
N LEU A 201 -9.79 9.60 9.30
CA LEU A 201 -9.52 8.21 8.92
C LEU A 201 -10.79 7.35 8.90
N ALA A 202 -11.81 7.69 9.68
CA ALA A 202 -13.08 6.95 9.70
C ALA A 202 -13.85 7.05 8.37
N GLU A 203 -13.64 8.13 7.59
CA GLU A 203 -14.29 8.32 6.29
C GLU A 203 -13.88 7.25 5.24
N GLU A 204 -12.71 6.65 5.42
CA GLU A 204 -12.15 5.66 4.49
C GLU A 204 -12.16 4.22 5.03
N ILE A 205 -12.65 4.00 6.27
CA ILE A 205 -12.61 2.70 6.95
C ILE A 205 -13.99 2.05 6.99
N VAL A 206 -14.08 0.81 6.50
CA VAL A 206 -15.18 -0.10 6.80
C VAL A 206 -14.80 -0.95 8.02
N PRO A 207 -15.63 -1.00 9.08
CA PRO A 207 -15.36 -1.82 10.25
C PRO A 207 -15.26 -3.31 9.90
N VAL A 208 -14.36 -4.01 10.56
CA VAL A 208 -14.27 -5.47 10.46
C VAL A 208 -14.98 -6.11 11.65
N VAL A 209 -16.05 -6.82 11.37
CA VAL A 209 -16.90 -7.48 12.39
C VAL A 209 -16.40 -8.92 12.58
N LEU A 210 -15.91 -9.23 13.77
CA LEU A 210 -15.44 -10.55 14.16
C LEU A 210 -16.41 -11.20 15.12
N LYS A 211 -16.77 -12.46 14.87
CA LYS A 211 -17.60 -13.26 15.76
C LYS A 211 -16.79 -14.45 16.28
N ASN A 212 -16.61 -14.52 17.58
CA ASN A 212 -15.89 -15.63 18.19
C ASN A 212 -16.78 -16.88 18.32
N LYS A 213 -16.18 -18.02 18.71
CA LYS A 213 -16.89 -19.30 18.89
C LYS A 213 -18.02 -19.25 19.93
N LYS A 214 -18.00 -18.28 20.85
CA LYS A 214 -19.04 -18.06 21.87
C LYS A 214 -20.14 -17.11 21.40
N GLY A 215 -20.09 -16.63 20.16
CA GLY A 215 -21.06 -15.70 19.58
C GLY A 215 -20.82 -14.24 19.94
N VAL A 216 -19.76 -13.92 20.68
CA VAL A 216 -19.41 -12.53 20.99
C VAL A 216 -18.91 -11.82 19.72
N VAL A 217 -19.52 -10.69 19.43
CA VAL A 217 -19.18 -9.83 18.30
C VAL A 217 -18.22 -8.76 18.78
N THR A 218 -17.12 -8.58 18.05
CA THR A 218 -16.16 -7.50 18.23
C THR A 218 -16.04 -6.75 16.91
N GLU A 219 -16.07 -5.45 16.97
CA GLU A 219 -15.94 -4.57 15.82
C GLU A 219 -14.61 -3.83 15.87
N ILE A 220 -13.80 -3.98 14.82
CA ILE A 220 -12.51 -3.32 14.67
C ILE A 220 -12.70 -2.14 13.71
N GLN A 221 -12.53 -0.91 14.23
CA GLN A 221 -12.87 0.34 13.52
C GLN A 221 -11.67 1.27 13.33
N HIS A 222 -10.54 0.99 14.00
CA HIS A 222 -9.38 1.88 14.03
C HIS A 222 -8.12 1.14 13.60
N ASP A 223 -7.20 1.88 12.99
CA ASP A 223 -5.85 1.40 12.70
C ASP A 223 -5.12 1.07 14.00
N GLU A 224 -4.63 -0.17 14.11
CA GLU A 224 -4.11 -0.71 15.38
C GLU A 224 -2.63 -0.35 15.62
N HIS A 225 -1.92 0.07 14.57
CA HIS A 225 -0.47 0.30 14.63
C HIS A 225 -0.09 1.63 15.28
N LEU A 226 -0.99 2.61 15.26
CA LEU A 226 -0.80 3.96 15.81
C LEU A 226 -0.37 3.94 17.29
N ARG A 227 0.61 4.78 17.62
CA ARG A 227 1.12 5.02 18.96
C ARG A 227 1.06 6.51 19.31
N PRO A 228 -0.12 7.05 19.69
CA PRO A 228 -0.34 8.48 19.83
C PRO A 228 0.52 9.13 20.92
N GLU A 229 0.94 8.35 21.92
CA GLU A 229 1.75 8.82 23.05
C GLU A 229 3.27 8.80 22.77
N THR A 230 3.68 8.58 21.51
CA THR A 230 5.10 8.54 21.12
C THR A 230 5.77 9.88 21.38
N THR A 231 6.95 9.85 22.02
CA THR A 231 7.79 11.03 22.23
C THR A 231 9.15 10.87 21.56
N LEU A 232 9.82 11.98 21.30
CA LEU A 232 11.17 11.96 20.70
C LEU A 232 12.18 11.25 21.61
N GLU A 233 12.01 11.38 22.91
CA GLU A 233 12.89 10.71 23.90
C GLU A 233 12.74 9.18 23.82
N GLN A 234 11.51 8.68 23.72
CA GLN A 234 11.25 7.26 23.53
C GLN A 234 11.87 6.73 22.23
N LEU A 235 11.74 7.48 21.12
CA LEU A 235 12.33 7.10 19.83
C LEU A 235 13.86 7.05 19.91
N ARG A 236 14.51 8.05 20.51
CA ARG A 236 15.96 8.09 20.74
C ARG A 236 16.47 6.92 21.55
N GLY A 237 15.67 6.40 22.50
CA GLY A 237 16.00 5.26 23.34
C GLY A 237 15.95 3.90 22.62
N LEU A 238 15.40 3.82 21.41
CA LEU A 238 15.27 2.57 20.66
C LEU A 238 16.61 2.12 20.08
N LYS A 239 16.86 0.80 20.15
CA LYS A 239 18.05 0.18 19.54
C LYS A 239 17.90 0.11 18.02
N ALA A 240 19.01 0.23 17.31
CA ALA A 240 19.15 -0.03 15.88
C ALA A 240 19.77 -1.44 15.69
N PRO A 241 18.96 -2.51 15.61
CA PRO A 241 19.47 -3.89 15.70
C PRO A 241 19.96 -4.45 14.36
N PHE A 242 19.74 -3.77 13.25
CA PHE A 242 19.93 -4.33 11.92
C PHE A 242 21.37 -4.20 11.41
N ARG A 243 22.13 -3.21 11.92
CA ARG A 243 23.51 -2.96 11.55
C ARG A 243 24.30 -2.43 12.77
N ALA A 244 25.57 -2.80 12.88
CA ALA A 244 26.46 -2.19 13.89
C ALA A 244 26.55 -0.68 13.64
N ASN A 245 26.28 0.12 14.66
CA ASN A 245 26.18 1.59 14.57
C ASN A 245 25.12 2.08 13.56
N GLY A 246 24.09 1.27 13.32
CA GLY A 246 22.98 1.61 12.43
C GLY A 246 22.07 2.69 13.02
N VAL A 247 21.16 3.18 12.18
CA VAL A 247 20.23 4.26 12.51
C VAL A 247 18.75 3.85 12.36
N ILE A 248 18.49 2.66 11.79
CA ILE A 248 17.14 2.15 11.59
C ILE A 248 16.65 1.43 12.85
N THR A 249 15.46 1.78 13.31
CA THR A 249 14.83 1.23 14.52
C THR A 249 13.39 0.83 14.25
N ALA A 250 12.78 0.11 15.20
CA ALA A 250 11.34 -0.19 15.14
C ALA A 250 10.45 1.08 15.22
N GLY A 251 10.97 2.22 15.64
CA GLY A 251 10.22 3.47 15.75
C GLY A 251 10.26 4.34 14.50
N ASN A 252 11.27 4.14 13.62
CA ASN A 252 11.44 4.91 12.38
C ASN A 252 11.29 4.04 11.11
N ALA A 253 10.66 2.88 11.27
CA ALA A 253 10.28 1.95 10.21
C ALA A 253 8.77 1.68 10.25
N SER A 254 8.17 1.33 9.12
CA SER A 254 6.80 0.83 9.07
C SER A 254 6.70 -0.56 9.71
N GLY A 255 5.49 -0.94 10.10
CA GLY A 255 5.21 -2.25 10.68
C GLY A 255 4.96 -3.35 9.64
N VAL A 256 4.87 -4.57 10.16
CA VAL A 256 4.31 -5.75 9.50
C VAL A 256 2.82 -5.79 9.84
N ASN A 257 1.95 -5.78 8.82
CA ASN A 257 0.55 -5.45 9.03
C ASN A 257 -0.41 -6.26 8.14
N ASP A 258 -1.69 -6.23 8.51
CA ASP A 258 -2.81 -6.85 7.81
C ASP A 258 -3.79 -5.77 7.33
N GLY A 259 -4.31 -5.89 6.12
CA GLY A 259 -5.33 -4.96 5.62
C GLY A 259 -5.74 -5.21 4.18
N ALA A 260 -6.87 -4.62 3.79
CA ALA A 260 -7.38 -4.65 2.42
C ALA A 260 -8.03 -3.31 2.05
N ALA A 261 -7.96 -2.95 0.77
CA ALA A 261 -8.61 -1.77 0.21
C ALA A 261 -9.14 -2.07 -1.20
N ALA A 262 -10.24 -1.42 -1.57
CA ALA A 262 -10.80 -1.50 -2.90
C ALA A 262 -11.37 -0.16 -3.34
N LEU A 263 -11.23 0.16 -4.62
CA LEU A 263 -11.71 1.39 -5.24
C LEU A 263 -12.46 1.05 -6.54
N ILE A 264 -13.56 1.74 -6.81
CA ILE A 264 -14.29 1.67 -8.08
C ILE A 264 -13.61 2.60 -9.08
N ILE A 265 -13.19 2.04 -10.21
CA ILE A 265 -12.58 2.77 -11.32
C ILE A 265 -13.50 2.65 -12.52
N ALA A 266 -13.93 3.78 -13.08
CA ALA A 266 -14.86 3.78 -14.18
C ALA A 266 -14.48 4.79 -15.29
N SER A 267 -14.92 4.53 -16.52
CA SER A 267 -14.98 5.55 -17.57
C SER A 267 -16.05 6.59 -17.22
N GLU A 268 -15.95 7.79 -17.78
CA GLU A 268 -16.95 8.85 -17.56
C GLU A 268 -18.36 8.40 -17.94
N GLN A 269 -18.47 7.72 -19.10
CA GLN A 269 -19.74 7.21 -19.59
C GLN A 269 -20.35 6.16 -18.63
N MET A 270 -19.53 5.22 -18.16
CA MET A 270 -20.01 4.16 -17.27
C MET A 270 -20.31 4.71 -15.87
N ALA A 271 -19.51 5.65 -15.37
CA ALA A 271 -19.81 6.34 -14.11
C ALA A 271 -21.20 6.99 -14.14
N ALA A 272 -21.51 7.71 -15.22
CA ALA A 272 -22.82 8.34 -15.42
C ALA A 272 -23.94 7.29 -15.51
N ALA A 273 -23.74 6.20 -16.27
CA ALA A 273 -24.75 5.15 -16.47
C ALA A 273 -25.08 4.42 -15.16
N GLN A 274 -24.07 4.19 -14.31
CA GLN A 274 -24.21 3.48 -13.03
C GLN A 274 -24.53 4.43 -11.85
N GLY A 275 -24.68 5.74 -12.12
CA GLY A 275 -24.97 6.73 -11.08
C GLY A 275 -23.83 6.92 -10.07
N LEU A 276 -22.60 6.66 -10.49
CA LEU A 276 -21.38 6.90 -9.73
C LEU A 276 -20.93 8.36 -9.90
N THR A 277 -20.28 8.89 -8.89
CA THR A 277 -19.72 10.26 -8.93
C THR A 277 -18.21 10.19 -9.06
N PRO A 278 -17.62 10.60 -10.20
CA PRO A 278 -16.17 10.74 -10.30
C PRO A 278 -15.61 11.67 -9.22
N ARG A 279 -14.55 11.23 -8.52
CA ARG A 279 -13.88 11.99 -7.48
C ARG A 279 -12.49 12.44 -7.90
N ALA A 280 -11.75 11.56 -8.58
CA ALA A 280 -10.41 11.87 -9.05
C ALA A 280 -10.16 11.16 -10.39
N ARG A 281 -9.57 11.87 -11.34
CA ARG A 281 -9.07 11.31 -12.59
C ARG A 281 -7.67 10.74 -12.38
N ILE A 282 -7.41 9.53 -12.87
CA ILE A 282 -6.06 8.97 -12.93
C ILE A 282 -5.36 9.54 -14.15
N VAL A 283 -4.51 10.56 -13.93
CA VAL A 283 -3.83 11.30 -15.00
C VAL A 283 -2.77 10.42 -15.67
N ALA A 284 -1.81 9.97 -14.90
CA ALA A 284 -0.69 9.16 -15.36
C ALA A 284 -0.14 8.27 -14.27
N MET A 285 0.57 7.21 -14.66
CA MET A 285 1.36 6.35 -13.78
C MET A 285 2.70 6.03 -14.43
N ALA A 286 3.74 5.87 -13.61
CA ALA A 286 5.05 5.42 -14.04
C ALA A 286 5.70 4.50 -13.01
N THR A 287 6.56 3.62 -13.50
CA THR A 287 7.44 2.78 -12.69
C THR A 287 8.89 3.01 -13.09
N ALA A 288 9.82 2.76 -12.19
CA ALA A 288 11.25 2.84 -12.47
C ALA A 288 12.00 1.77 -11.68
N GLY A 289 13.10 1.27 -12.25
CA GLY A 289 14.08 0.42 -11.55
C GLY A 289 15.20 1.26 -10.98
N VAL A 290 15.77 0.81 -9.86
CA VAL A 290 16.99 1.32 -9.23
C VAL A 290 17.84 0.16 -8.73
N GLU A 291 19.03 0.43 -8.25
CA GLU A 291 19.85 -0.58 -7.59
C GLU A 291 19.06 -1.25 -6.43
N PRO A 292 18.97 -2.59 -6.38
CA PRO A 292 18.17 -3.28 -5.36
C PRO A 292 18.52 -2.91 -3.92
N ARG A 293 19.79 -2.68 -3.63
CA ARG A 293 20.28 -2.28 -2.31
C ARG A 293 19.89 -0.85 -1.91
N LEU A 294 19.47 -0.04 -2.88
CA LEU A 294 18.97 1.34 -2.71
C LEU A 294 17.49 1.47 -3.07
N MET A 295 16.71 0.39 -2.92
CA MET A 295 15.31 0.34 -3.31
C MET A 295 14.48 1.51 -2.76
N GLY A 296 14.84 2.05 -1.59
CA GLY A 296 14.18 3.20 -0.96
C GLY A 296 14.14 4.44 -1.84
N LEU A 297 15.05 4.59 -2.79
CA LEU A 297 15.10 5.72 -3.73
C LEU A 297 14.30 5.49 -5.02
N GLY A 298 13.68 4.32 -5.20
CA GLY A 298 12.81 4.02 -6.35
C GLY A 298 11.73 5.06 -6.66
N PRO A 299 11.08 5.68 -5.66
CA PRO A 299 10.12 6.76 -5.87
C PRO A 299 10.67 7.95 -6.68
N VAL A 300 11.95 8.28 -6.54
CA VAL A 300 12.56 9.44 -7.19
C VAL A 300 12.46 9.37 -8.72
N PRO A 301 13.05 8.36 -9.41
CA PRO A 301 12.93 8.26 -10.87
C PRO A 301 11.49 7.95 -11.31
N ALA A 302 10.68 7.24 -10.51
CA ALA A 302 9.28 6.99 -10.84
C ALA A 302 8.47 8.29 -10.84
N THR A 303 8.67 9.16 -9.84
CA THR A 303 8.04 10.47 -9.73
C THR A 303 8.47 11.40 -10.86
N ARG A 304 9.77 11.53 -11.13
CA ARG A 304 10.26 12.35 -12.24
C ARG A 304 9.62 11.92 -13.57
N ARG A 305 9.55 10.62 -13.83
CA ARG A 305 8.92 10.07 -15.04
C ARG A 305 7.43 10.32 -15.13
N VAL A 306 6.68 10.20 -14.04
CA VAL A 306 5.22 10.43 -14.08
C VAL A 306 4.90 11.91 -14.23
N LEU A 307 5.67 12.81 -13.62
CA LEU A 307 5.55 14.26 -13.78
C LEU A 307 5.82 14.67 -15.23
N GLU A 308 6.89 14.16 -15.83
CA GLU A 308 7.19 14.39 -17.25
C GLU A 308 6.04 13.94 -18.17
N ARG A 309 5.48 12.74 -17.94
CA ARG A 309 4.33 12.22 -18.71
C ARG A 309 3.08 13.09 -18.59
N ALA A 310 2.86 13.68 -17.42
CA ALA A 310 1.72 14.53 -17.15
C ALA A 310 1.95 16.00 -17.59
N GLY A 311 3.17 16.38 -17.92
CA GLY A 311 3.54 17.77 -18.19
C GLY A 311 3.45 18.66 -16.96
N LEU A 312 3.71 18.09 -15.77
CA LEU A 312 3.59 18.74 -14.46
C LEU A 312 4.95 18.76 -13.74
N SER A 313 5.04 19.61 -12.72
CA SER A 313 6.17 19.68 -11.80
C SER A 313 5.78 19.18 -10.41
N ILE A 314 6.76 18.95 -9.54
CA ILE A 314 6.51 18.54 -8.15
C ILE A 314 5.79 19.67 -7.36
N HIS A 315 5.95 20.92 -7.77
CA HIS A 315 5.34 22.08 -7.13
C HIS A 315 3.86 22.28 -7.50
N ASP A 316 3.37 21.56 -8.51
CA ASP A 316 1.94 21.54 -8.86
C ASP A 316 1.13 20.60 -7.97
N MET A 317 1.79 19.83 -7.09
CA MET A 317 1.14 18.84 -6.23
C MET A 317 0.61 19.48 -4.96
N ASP A 318 -0.72 19.49 -4.77
CA ASP A 318 -1.38 19.94 -3.54
C ASP A 318 -1.32 18.92 -2.42
N VAL A 319 -1.20 17.62 -2.79
CA VAL A 319 -1.09 16.48 -1.88
C VAL A 319 -0.05 15.51 -2.41
N ILE A 320 0.82 15.02 -1.53
CA ILE A 320 1.74 13.94 -1.83
C ILE A 320 1.55 12.84 -0.79
N GLU A 321 1.11 11.67 -1.23
CA GLU A 321 1.08 10.45 -0.43
C GLU A 321 2.33 9.61 -0.77
N LEU A 322 3.36 9.73 0.05
CA LEU A 322 4.60 8.97 -0.02
C LEU A 322 4.57 7.84 1.00
N ASN A 323 4.63 6.59 0.57
CA ASN A 323 4.70 5.47 1.51
C ASN A 323 5.95 5.54 2.38
N GLU A 324 5.77 5.52 3.69
CA GLU A 324 6.83 5.60 4.68
C GLU A 324 7.30 4.18 5.07
N ALA A 325 7.94 3.46 4.15
CA ALA A 325 8.50 2.16 4.49
C ALA A 325 9.55 2.29 5.61
N PHE A 326 10.37 3.35 5.51
CA PHE A 326 11.34 3.79 6.51
C PHE A 326 11.47 5.31 6.47
N ALA A 327 11.71 5.94 7.63
CA ALA A 327 11.95 7.38 7.68
C ALA A 327 13.17 7.80 6.84
N ALA A 328 14.25 7.03 6.86
CA ALA A 328 15.43 7.25 6.02
C ALA A 328 15.07 7.29 4.53
N GLN A 329 14.26 6.34 4.08
CA GLN A 329 13.80 6.26 2.70
C GLN A 329 12.91 7.47 2.34
N ALA A 330 11.96 7.83 3.21
CA ALA A 330 11.06 8.94 2.94
C ALA A 330 11.82 10.27 2.87
N LEU A 331 12.70 10.54 3.82
CA LEU A 331 13.58 11.72 3.83
C LEU A 331 14.48 11.77 2.60
N GLY A 332 15.07 10.62 2.21
CA GLY A 332 15.87 10.53 1.00
C GLY A 332 15.09 10.93 -0.25
N VAL A 333 13.86 10.46 -0.39
CA VAL A 333 12.98 10.81 -1.51
C VAL A 333 12.61 12.30 -1.49
N LEU A 334 12.23 12.85 -0.34
CA LEU A 334 11.89 14.27 -0.22
C LEU A 334 13.06 15.16 -0.63
N ARG A 335 14.25 14.91 -0.09
CA ARG A 335 15.46 15.69 -0.38
C ARG A 335 15.86 15.60 -1.85
N GLU A 336 15.79 14.40 -2.46
CA GLU A 336 16.08 14.20 -3.89
C GLU A 336 15.04 14.83 -4.84
N LEU A 337 13.82 15.04 -4.37
CA LEU A 337 12.78 15.76 -5.11
C LEU A 337 12.76 17.27 -4.80
N GLY A 338 13.64 17.77 -3.94
CA GLY A 338 13.72 19.17 -3.56
C GLY A 338 12.60 19.64 -2.62
N LEU A 339 12.01 18.71 -1.86
CA LEU A 339 10.95 18.98 -0.90
C LEU A 339 11.52 19.12 0.53
N PRO A 340 10.97 20.02 1.35
CA PRO A 340 11.30 20.10 2.77
C PRO A 340 10.95 18.79 3.50
N ASP A 341 11.77 18.41 4.49
CA ASP A 341 11.56 17.21 5.31
C ASP A 341 10.20 17.23 6.05
N ASP A 342 9.67 18.41 6.34
CA ASP A 342 8.42 18.66 7.08
C ASP A 342 7.27 19.20 6.24
N ALA A 343 7.39 19.15 4.91
CA ALA A 343 6.40 19.67 3.98
C ALA A 343 4.95 19.32 4.40
N PRO A 344 4.05 20.33 4.57
CA PRO A 344 2.73 20.11 5.15
C PRO A 344 1.76 19.38 4.22
N HIS A 345 2.04 19.33 2.93
CA HIS A 345 1.25 18.65 1.91
C HIS A 345 1.73 17.20 1.65
N VAL A 346 2.84 16.79 2.27
CA VAL A 346 3.31 15.40 2.22
C VAL A 346 2.77 14.63 3.41
N ASN A 347 2.07 13.53 3.16
CA ASN A 347 1.43 12.69 4.17
C ASN A 347 0.69 13.51 5.24
N PRO A 348 -0.28 14.35 4.84
CA PRO A 348 -0.90 15.31 5.77
C PRO A 348 -1.62 14.64 6.94
N ASN A 349 -2.08 13.41 6.75
CA ASN A 349 -2.79 12.59 7.73
C ASN A 349 -1.90 11.48 8.34
N GLY A 350 -0.57 11.63 8.19
CA GLY A 350 0.41 10.61 8.58
C GLY A 350 0.58 9.52 7.53
N GLY A 351 1.45 8.55 7.79
CA GLY A 351 1.81 7.51 6.83
C GLY A 351 2.12 6.17 7.48
N ALA A 352 2.80 5.30 6.74
CA ALA A 352 2.96 3.90 7.08
C ALA A 352 3.73 3.63 8.39
N ILE A 353 4.58 4.55 8.85
CA ILE A 353 5.25 4.42 10.16
C ILE A 353 4.22 4.39 11.29
N ALA A 354 3.15 5.18 11.17
CA ALA A 354 2.09 5.24 12.16
C ALA A 354 0.89 4.33 11.84
N LEU A 355 0.51 4.23 10.55
CA LEU A 355 -0.64 3.45 10.10
C LEU A 355 -0.33 1.97 9.93
N GLY A 356 0.89 1.63 9.48
CA GLY A 356 1.27 0.30 9.06
C GLY A 356 1.40 0.14 7.54
N HIS A 357 1.96 -1.01 7.12
CA HIS A 357 2.29 -1.28 5.71
C HIS A 357 1.88 -2.69 5.26
N PRO A 358 0.58 -3.00 5.13
CA PRO A 358 0.13 -4.21 4.46
C PRO A 358 0.52 -4.09 2.97
N LEU A 359 1.49 -4.88 2.50
CA LEU A 359 2.20 -4.65 1.22
C LEU A 359 1.24 -4.45 0.04
N GLY A 360 0.41 -5.45 -0.24
CA GLY A 360 -0.50 -5.42 -1.39
C GLY A 360 -1.59 -4.35 -1.32
N MET A 361 -2.00 -3.95 -0.10
CA MET A 361 -3.03 -2.93 0.12
C MET A 361 -2.49 -1.51 0.02
N SER A 362 -1.23 -1.28 0.43
CA SER A 362 -0.73 0.07 0.74
C SER A 362 -0.85 1.06 -0.40
N GLY A 363 -0.55 0.63 -1.63
CA GLY A 363 -0.66 1.50 -2.81
C GLY A 363 -2.10 1.97 -3.08
N ALA A 364 -3.09 1.10 -2.87
CA ALA A 364 -4.50 1.45 -3.00
C ALA A 364 -4.92 2.43 -1.88
N ARG A 365 -4.41 2.23 -0.64
CA ARG A 365 -4.63 3.16 0.47
C ARG A 365 -4.08 4.56 0.15
N LEU A 366 -2.90 4.68 -0.46
CA LEU A 366 -2.34 5.98 -0.86
C LEU A 366 -3.28 6.72 -1.81
N ALA A 367 -3.78 6.04 -2.84
CA ALA A 367 -4.68 6.66 -3.82
C ALA A 367 -6.04 7.04 -3.20
N LEU A 368 -6.58 6.20 -2.31
CA LEU A 368 -7.80 6.47 -1.55
C LEU A 368 -7.64 7.73 -0.69
N ALA A 369 -6.61 7.76 0.17
CA ALA A 369 -6.31 8.89 1.06
C ALA A 369 -6.07 10.18 0.27
N ALA A 370 -5.29 10.11 -0.83
CA ALA A 370 -5.01 11.25 -1.69
C ALA A 370 -6.30 11.80 -2.33
N SER A 371 -7.19 10.92 -2.83
CA SER A 371 -8.48 11.33 -3.40
C SER A 371 -9.35 12.07 -2.38
N HIS A 372 -9.47 11.55 -1.16
CA HIS A 372 -10.20 12.22 -0.07
C HIS A 372 -9.57 13.57 0.30
N GLU A 373 -8.24 13.62 0.41
CA GLU A 373 -7.54 14.81 0.85
C GLU A 373 -7.59 15.94 -0.20
N LEU A 374 -7.57 15.61 -1.49
CA LEU A 374 -7.79 16.60 -2.55
C LEU A 374 -9.13 17.33 -2.41
N HIS A 375 -10.20 16.59 -2.10
CA HIS A 375 -11.52 17.19 -1.86
C HIS A 375 -11.54 18.01 -0.57
N ARG A 376 -10.94 17.54 0.51
CA ARG A 376 -10.91 18.21 1.79
C ARG A 376 -10.16 19.54 1.73
N ARG A 377 -9.08 19.61 0.96
CA ARG A 377 -8.25 20.80 0.77
C ARG A 377 -8.67 21.67 -0.40
N ASN A 378 -9.63 21.21 -1.20
CA ASN A 378 -9.97 21.83 -2.47
C ASN A 378 -8.74 21.94 -3.42
N GLY A 379 -7.81 20.97 -3.29
CA GLY A 379 -6.61 20.84 -4.11
C GLY A 379 -6.93 20.25 -5.49
N ARG A 380 -6.02 20.40 -6.44
CA ARG A 380 -6.20 19.92 -7.82
C ARG A 380 -5.45 18.63 -8.05
N TYR A 381 -4.15 18.56 -7.78
CA TYR A 381 -3.31 17.42 -8.09
C TYR A 381 -2.76 16.72 -6.85
N ALA A 382 -2.75 15.39 -6.91
CA ALA A 382 -2.04 14.58 -5.92
C ALA A 382 -1.06 13.62 -6.59
N LEU A 383 0.08 13.42 -5.91
CA LEU A 383 1.06 12.40 -6.22
C LEU A 383 0.98 11.27 -5.19
N CYS A 384 0.78 10.04 -5.65
CA CYS A 384 0.96 8.83 -4.84
C CYS A 384 2.24 8.13 -5.29
N THR A 385 3.19 7.89 -4.38
CA THR A 385 4.45 7.24 -4.74
C THR A 385 4.97 6.34 -3.63
N MET A 386 5.68 5.28 -4.02
CA MET A 386 6.23 4.32 -3.06
C MET A 386 7.43 3.56 -3.60
N CYS A 387 8.33 3.17 -2.70
CA CYS A 387 9.42 2.26 -2.96
C CYS A 387 8.91 0.82 -3.01
N ILE A 388 9.67 -0.02 -3.68
CA ILE A 388 9.32 -1.43 -3.90
C ILE A 388 10.58 -2.26 -3.73
N GLY A 389 10.49 -3.33 -2.98
CA GLY A 389 11.58 -4.28 -2.81
C GLY A 389 12.18 -4.74 -4.15
N VAL A 390 13.42 -5.21 -4.11
CA VAL A 390 14.20 -5.60 -5.30
C VAL A 390 14.47 -4.42 -6.24
N GLY A 391 14.48 -3.17 -5.72
CA GLY A 391 14.96 -2.01 -6.44
C GLY A 391 14.00 -1.44 -7.47
N GLN A 392 12.78 -1.10 -7.07
CA GLN A 392 11.82 -0.42 -7.94
C GLN A 392 11.12 0.73 -7.21
N GLY A 393 10.45 1.58 -7.98
CA GLY A 393 9.51 2.59 -7.52
C GLY A 393 8.31 2.69 -8.44
N ILE A 394 7.20 3.17 -7.91
CA ILE A 394 5.97 3.46 -8.65
C ILE A 394 5.43 4.81 -8.23
N ALA A 395 4.85 5.54 -9.17
CA ALA A 395 4.22 6.83 -8.92
C ALA A 395 2.97 7.01 -9.80
N MET A 396 1.93 7.64 -9.25
CA MET A 396 0.67 7.93 -9.91
C MET A 396 0.25 9.35 -9.60
N ILE A 397 -0.26 10.06 -10.59
CA ILE A 397 -0.85 11.40 -10.43
C ILE A 397 -2.37 11.29 -10.55
N LEU A 398 -3.06 11.86 -9.57
CA LEU A 398 -4.50 12.04 -9.52
C LEU A 398 -4.84 13.52 -9.70
N GLU A 399 -5.95 13.81 -10.37
CA GLU A 399 -6.53 15.14 -10.48
C GLU A 399 -7.95 15.10 -9.95
N ARG A 400 -8.28 16.00 -9.01
CA ARG A 400 -9.66 16.16 -8.50
C ARG A 400 -10.58 16.62 -9.61
N VAL A 401 -11.77 16.07 -9.68
CA VAL A 401 -12.84 16.42 -10.61
C VAL A 401 -14.10 16.85 -9.86
#